data_d24751550554c0d5477f2ba9de3ffb20
#
_entry.id   d24751550554c0d5477f2ba9de3ffb20
#
_cell.length_a   1.000
_cell.length_b   1.000
_cell.length_c   1.000
_cell.angle_alpha   90.00
_cell.angle_beta   90.00
_cell.angle_gamma   90.00
#
_symmetry.space_group_name_H-M   'P 1'
#
loop_
_entity.id
_entity.type
_entity.pdbx_description
1 polymer ?
#
loop_
_entity_poly.entity_id
_entity_poly.type
_entity_poly.pdbx_seq_one_letter_code
_entity_poly.pdbx_strand_id
1 'polypeptide(L)'
;MEIYVYDYLNWAKDKEILSSINSKEILYYSGKIIKTNHFNMSQERSLVLTDEALYNFQKKKLKRRIRYNQIRGITYSELSREFVVHGNDDEYDYLFQSSERNLLISLIAKFYPEQNNGQTLKICKVNEKTLKNYVTGKKEKKKDKNYSKMNESKLIDTKEFLENNSDFEKRFRTSSSINMLDEEKIPDENPAKINSALIFSKDNKITNVSLEDFKVLKILGRGAFGKVYLVKFNRFFIKIYMFS
;
A
#
# COMPACT_ATOMS: atom_id res chain seq x y z
N MET A 1 13.88 3.11 9.68
CA MET A 1 12.99 3.31 8.50
C MET A 1 11.59 2.94 8.93
N GLU A 2 10.68 3.90 8.98
CA GLU A 2 9.30 3.65 9.39
C GLU A 2 8.59 2.92 8.25
N ILE A 3 8.05 1.74 8.55
CA ILE A 3 7.35 0.90 7.59
C ILE A 3 5.86 1.20 7.74
N TYR A 4 5.26 1.84 6.73
CA TYR A 4 3.83 2.10 6.70
C TYR A 4 3.12 0.95 6.01
N VAL A 5 2.14 0.37 6.69
CA VAL A 5 1.30 -0.70 6.13
C VAL A 5 -0.09 -0.15 5.82
N TYR A 6 -0.52 -0.28 4.57
CA TYR A 6 -1.84 0.14 4.08
C TYR A 6 -2.74 -1.09 3.91
N ASP A 7 -3.16 -1.68 5.02
CA ASP A 7 -3.93 -2.92 5.03
C ASP A 7 -5.45 -2.66 5.10
N TYR A 8 -6.04 -2.21 3.99
CA TYR A 8 -7.47 -1.88 3.91
C TYR A 8 -8.39 -3.10 4.00
N LEU A 9 -7.87 -4.31 3.80
CA LEU A 9 -8.64 -5.56 3.87
C LEU A 9 -8.43 -6.31 5.18
N ASN A 10 -7.57 -5.82 6.08
CA ASN A 10 -7.13 -6.50 7.31
C ASN A 10 -6.52 -7.88 7.03
N TRP A 11 -5.74 -8.01 5.97
CA TRP A 11 -5.16 -9.27 5.51
C TRP A 11 -3.79 -9.57 6.11
N ALA A 12 -3.15 -8.59 6.75
CA ALA A 12 -1.88 -8.78 7.46
C ALA A 12 -1.97 -9.79 8.63
N LYS A 13 -3.20 -10.10 9.08
CA LYS A 13 -3.46 -11.10 10.13
C LYS A 13 -4.24 -12.34 9.63
N ASP A 14 -4.58 -12.37 8.35
CA ASP A 14 -5.36 -13.47 7.75
C ASP A 14 -4.43 -14.63 7.39
N LYS A 15 -4.56 -15.74 8.12
CA LYS A 15 -3.70 -16.93 7.95
C LYS A 15 -3.79 -17.54 6.55
N GLU A 16 -4.98 -17.52 5.91
CA GLU A 16 -5.20 -18.05 4.56
C GLU A 16 -4.44 -17.21 3.53
N ILE A 17 -4.50 -15.89 3.67
CA ILE A 17 -3.77 -14.97 2.79
C ILE A 17 -2.27 -15.09 3.02
N LEU A 18 -1.83 -15.05 4.30
CA LEU A 18 -0.40 -15.13 4.62
C LEU A 18 0.23 -16.45 4.18
N SER A 19 -0.52 -17.56 4.19
CA SER A 19 -0.04 -18.84 3.65
C SER A 19 0.16 -18.83 2.12
N SER A 20 -0.53 -17.90 1.42
CA SER A 20 -0.41 -17.70 -0.04
C SER A 20 0.70 -16.71 -0.42
N ILE A 21 1.24 -15.98 0.55
CA ILE A 21 2.35 -15.04 0.39
C ILE A 21 3.62 -15.74 0.85
N ASN A 22 4.76 -15.44 0.23
CA ASN A 22 6.04 -15.98 0.68
C ASN A 22 6.32 -15.50 2.13
N SER A 23 6.65 -16.43 3.02
CA SER A 23 6.83 -16.17 4.45
C SER A 23 7.95 -15.18 4.80
N LYS A 24 8.84 -14.89 3.86
CA LYS A 24 9.92 -13.90 4.01
C LYS A 24 9.51 -12.50 3.59
N GLU A 25 8.39 -12.35 2.90
CA GLU A 25 7.91 -11.07 2.37
C GLU A 25 7.09 -10.31 3.41
N ILE A 26 7.20 -9.00 3.40
CA ILE A 26 6.45 -8.10 4.28
C ILE A 26 5.31 -7.49 3.49
N LEU A 27 4.07 -7.62 4.01
CA LEU A 27 2.90 -7.00 3.41
C LEU A 27 2.89 -5.49 3.69
N TYR A 28 2.82 -4.67 2.63
CA TYR A 28 2.75 -3.20 2.73
C TYR A 28 1.39 -2.64 2.33
N TYR A 29 0.66 -3.34 1.50
CA TYR A 29 -0.65 -2.92 1.03
C TYR A 29 -1.58 -4.10 0.85
N SER A 30 -2.84 -3.93 1.24
CA SER A 30 -3.94 -4.77 0.78
C SER A 30 -5.16 -3.90 0.46
N GLY A 31 -5.78 -4.10 -0.69
CA GLY A 31 -6.93 -3.28 -1.08
C GLY A 31 -7.70 -3.85 -2.28
N LYS A 32 -8.94 -3.38 -2.44
CA LYS A 32 -9.75 -3.70 -3.61
C LYS A 32 -9.29 -2.92 -4.83
N ILE A 33 -9.37 -3.56 -5.99
CA ILE A 33 -8.98 -3.02 -7.27
C ILE A 33 -9.90 -3.57 -8.37
N ILE A 34 -10.06 -2.83 -9.45
CA ILE A 34 -10.72 -3.33 -10.66
C ILE A 34 -9.64 -3.74 -11.65
N LYS A 35 -9.69 -4.98 -12.13
CA LYS A 35 -8.85 -5.49 -13.20
C LYS A 35 -9.68 -5.63 -14.48
N THR A 36 -9.22 -5.07 -15.58
CA THR A 36 -9.79 -5.33 -16.91
C THR A 36 -9.09 -6.52 -17.55
N ASN A 37 -9.86 -7.53 -17.98
CA ASN A 37 -9.30 -8.69 -18.64
C ASN A 37 -9.18 -8.47 -20.18
N HIS A 38 -8.62 -9.46 -20.88
CA HIS A 38 -8.41 -9.39 -22.33
C HIS A 38 -9.70 -9.38 -23.17
N PHE A 39 -10.86 -9.68 -22.57
CA PHE A 39 -12.18 -9.49 -23.15
C PHE A 39 -12.80 -8.12 -22.83
N ASN A 40 -12.03 -7.20 -22.30
CA ASN A 40 -12.48 -5.87 -21.81
C ASN A 40 -13.53 -5.92 -20.71
N MET A 41 -13.65 -7.04 -20.01
CA MET A 41 -14.55 -7.14 -18.85
C MET A 41 -13.83 -6.72 -17.57
N SER A 42 -14.49 -5.86 -16.81
CA SER A 42 -14.04 -5.44 -15.50
C SER A 42 -14.32 -6.51 -14.44
N GLN A 43 -13.36 -6.77 -13.59
CA GLN A 43 -13.43 -7.78 -12.55
C GLN A 43 -12.90 -7.21 -11.24
N GLU A 44 -13.72 -7.28 -10.18
CA GLU A 44 -13.22 -6.95 -8.84
C GLU A 44 -12.13 -7.95 -8.43
N ARG A 45 -11.04 -7.42 -7.92
CA ARG A 45 -9.90 -8.16 -7.40
C ARG A 45 -9.45 -7.54 -6.08
N SER A 46 -8.68 -8.30 -5.34
CA SER A 46 -7.92 -7.79 -4.22
C SER A 46 -6.44 -7.83 -4.57
N LEU A 47 -5.77 -6.74 -4.32
CA LEU A 47 -4.34 -6.59 -4.55
C LEU A 47 -3.60 -6.58 -3.23
N VAL A 48 -2.50 -7.31 -3.16
CA VAL A 48 -1.52 -7.23 -2.09
C VAL A 48 -0.18 -6.82 -2.69
N LEU A 49 0.50 -5.87 -2.08
CA LEU A 49 1.88 -5.53 -2.37
C LEU A 49 2.75 -5.90 -1.18
N THR A 50 3.85 -6.56 -1.48
CA THR A 50 4.93 -6.85 -0.54
C THR A 50 6.18 -6.05 -0.93
N ASP A 51 7.29 -6.27 -0.26
CA ASP A 51 8.62 -5.76 -0.62
C ASP A 51 9.20 -6.41 -1.89
N GLU A 52 8.65 -7.57 -2.33
CA GLU A 52 9.16 -8.29 -3.50
C GLU A 52 8.20 -8.39 -4.68
N ALA A 53 6.89 -8.36 -4.42
CA ALA A 53 5.91 -8.74 -5.43
C ALA A 53 4.53 -8.09 -5.27
N LEU A 54 3.80 -8.11 -6.37
CA LEU A 54 2.39 -7.82 -6.47
C LEU A 54 1.60 -9.13 -6.54
N TYR A 55 0.63 -9.29 -5.66
CA TYR A 55 -0.26 -10.44 -5.60
C TYR A 55 -1.68 -10.04 -5.98
N ASN A 56 -2.25 -10.75 -6.95
CA ASN A 56 -3.62 -10.53 -7.41
C ASN A 56 -4.50 -11.69 -6.94
N PHE A 57 -5.49 -11.38 -6.09
CA PHE A 57 -6.44 -12.34 -5.54
C PHE A 57 -7.84 -12.14 -6.14
N GLN A 58 -8.59 -13.25 -6.24
CA GLN A 58 -10.02 -13.23 -6.46
C GLN A 58 -10.70 -13.76 -5.20
N LYS A 59 -11.42 -12.89 -4.50
CA LYS A 59 -11.77 -13.14 -3.10
C LYS A 59 -10.48 -13.42 -2.32
N LYS A 60 -10.33 -14.57 -1.66
CA LYS A 60 -9.10 -14.97 -0.98
C LYS A 60 -8.19 -15.91 -1.78
N LYS A 61 -8.63 -16.37 -2.96
CA LYS A 61 -7.84 -17.29 -3.80
C LYS A 61 -6.80 -16.54 -4.61
N LEU A 62 -5.53 -16.86 -4.41
CA LEU A 62 -4.43 -16.34 -5.23
C LEU A 62 -4.61 -16.72 -6.70
N LYS A 63 -4.55 -15.72 -7.57
CA LYS A 63 -4.61 -15.88 -9.04
C LYS A 63 -3.25 -15.67 -9.69
N ARG A 64 -2.45 -14.74 -9.17
CA ARG A 64 -1.14 -14.44 -9.74
C ARG A 64 -0.25 -13.75 -8.72
N ARG A 65 1.02 -14.13 -8.69
CA ARG A 65 2.13 -13.40 -8.10
C ARG A 65 3.00 -12.85 -9.23
N ILE A 66 3.33 -11.57 -9.20
CA ILE A 66 4.20 -10.89 -10.16
C ILE A 66 5.34 -10.29 -9.36
N ARG A 67 6.54 -10.81 -9.49
CA ARG A 67 7.72 -10.25 -8.85
C ARG A 67 8.08 -8.91 -9.48
N TYR A 68 8.68 -8.01 -8.74
CA TYR A 68 9.06 -6.71 -9.29
C TYR A 68 10.11 -6.83 -10.40
N ASN A 69 10.97 -7.84 -10.38
CA ASN A 69 11.88 -8.13 -11.49
C ASN A 69 11.19 -8.69 -12.76
N GLN A 70 9.90 -9.01 -12.68
CA GLN A 70 9.08 -9.38 -13.84
C GLN A 70 8.30 -8.17 -14.40
N ILE A 71 8.50 -6.98 -13.84
CA ILE A 71 7.85 -5.75 -14.29
C ILE A 71 8.85 -4.95 -15.13
N ARG A 72 8.45 -4.56 -16.33
CA ARG A 72 9.22 -3.67 -17.22
C ARG A 72 9.01 -2.20 -16.87
N GLY A 73 7.80 -1.84 -16.47
CA GLY A 73 7.41 -0.48 -16.12
C GLY A 73 5.90 -0.35 -15.91
N ILE A 74 5.47 0.88 -15.68
CA ILE A 74 4.06 1.22 -15.45
C ILE A 74 3.68 2.39 -16.36
N THR A 75 2.52 2.29 -17.02
CA THR A 75 1.86 3.42 -17.68
C THR A 75 0.62 3.81 -16.88
N TYR A 76 0.43 5.08 -16.56
CA TYR A 76 -0.79 5.55 -15.90
C TYR A 76 -1.46 6.69 -16.66
N SER A 77 -2.80 6.76 -16.54
CA SER A 77 -3.60 7.83 -17.13
C SER A 77 -3.63 9.05 -16.21
N GLU A 78 -3.47 10.23 -16.76
CA GLU A 78 -3.72 11.48 -16.03
C GLU A 78 -5.23 11.78 -15.88
N LEU A 79 -6.04 11.32 -16.82
CA LEU A 79 -7.48 11.60 -16.90
C LEU A 79 -8.38 10.56 -16.22
N SER A 80 -7.83 9.42 -15.81
CA SER A 80 -8.60 8.35 -15.17
C SER A 80 -7.80 7.71 -14.03
N ARG A 81 -8.41 6.74 -13.34
CA ARG A 81 -7.76 5.97 -12.29
C ARG A 81 -7.09 4.70 -12.83
N GLU A 82 -6.97 4.58 -14.15
CA GLU A 82 -6.35 3.43 -14.79
C GLU A 82 -4.83 3.48 -14.75
N PHE A 83 -4.22 2.31 -14.63
CA PHE A 83 -2.79 2.09 -14.85
C PHE A 83 -2.53 0.70 -15.39
N VAL A 84 -1.48 0.57 -16.18
CA VAL A 84 -1.02 -0.70 -16.76
C VAL A 84 0.31 -1.06 -16.11
N VAL A 85 0.38 -2.25 -15.54
CA VAL A 85 1.64 -2.88 -15.13
C VAL A 85 2.14 -3.70 -16.31
N HIS A 86 3.25 -3.26 -16.92
CA HIS A 86 3.86 -3.93 -18.06
C HIS A 86 4.75 -5.05 -17.59
N GLY A 87 4.43 -6.28 -17.97
CA GLY A 87 5.27 -7.44 -17.73
C GLY A 87 6.47 -7.47 -18.67
N ASN A 88 7.56 -8.08 -18.23
CA ASN A 88 8.68 -8.45 -19.09
C ASN A 88 8.50 -9.89 -19.63
N ASP A 89 9.28 -10.26 -20.63
CA ASP A 89 9.44 -11.61 -21.19
C ASP A 89 8.19 -12.50 -21.18
N ASP A 90 8.05 -13.35 -20.15
CA ASP A 90 6.99 -14.36 -20.06
C ASP A 90 5.72 -13.85 -19.38
N GLU A 91 5.72 -12.61 -18.89
CA GLU A 91 4.58 -12.00 -18.20
C GLU A 91 3.81 -11.06 -19.15
N TYR A 92 2.49 -11.09 -19.12
CA TYR A 92 1.64 -10.17 -19.88
C TYR A 92 1.28 -8.94 -19.06
N ASP A 93 0.74 -7.93 -19.75
CA ASP A 93 0.39 -6.68 -19.12
C ASP A 93 -0.94 -6.78 -18.35
N TYR A 94 -1.05 -5.99 -17.28
CA TYR A 94 -2.23 -5.92 -16.42
C TYR A 94 -2.80 -4.52 -16.40
N LEU A 95 -4.04 -4.37 -16.86
CA LEU A 95 -4.81 -3.14 -16.73
C LEU A 95 -5.59 -3.15 -15.43
N PHE A 96 -5.27 -2.19 -14.57
CA PHE A 96 -5.90 -1.99 -13.28
C PHE A 96 -6.52 -0.60 -13.18
N GLN A 97 -7.52 -0.46 -12.29
CA GLN A 97 -8.11 0.81 -11.91
C GLN A 97 -8.27 0.86 -10.39
N SER A 98 -7.78 1.94 -9.76
CA SER A 98 -7.85 2.14 -8.31
C SER A 98 -7.89 3.62 -7.94
N SER A 99 -8.64 3.96 -6.87
CA SER A 99 -8.53 5.27 -6.21
C SER A 99 -7.14 5.50 -5.63
N GLU A 100 -6.49 4.43 -5.18
CA GLU A 100 -5.17 4.44 -4.57
C GLU A 100 -4.03 4.24 -5.60
N ARG A 101 -4.29 4.52 -6.89
CA ARG A 101 -3.34 4.28 -7.98
C ARG A 101 -1.95 4.85 -7.70
N ASN A 102 -1.87 6.10 -7.27
CA ASN A 102 -0.58 6.75 -7.06
C ASN A 102 0.19 6.12 -5.89
N LEU A 103 -0.51 5.75 -4.81
CA LEU A 103 0.07 4.99 -3.70
C LEU A 103 0.63 3.63 -4.17
N LEU A 104 -0.15 2.90 -4.98
CA LEU A 104 0.27 1.61 -5.52
C LEU A 104 1.53 1.73 -6.38
N ILE A 105 1.57 2.72 -7.29
CA ILE A 105 2.73 2.98 -8.14
C ILE A 105 3.94 3.37 -7.28
N SER A 106 3.75 4.22 -6.27
CA SER A 106 4.83 4.65 -5.38
C SER A 106 5.41 3.50 -4.56
N LEU A 107 4.58 2.60 -4.05
CA LEU A 107 5.05 1.42 -3.32
C LEU A 107 5.85 0.47 -4.23
N ILE A 108 5.36 0.22 -5.46
CA ILE A 108 6.11 -0.58 -6.43
C ILE A 108 7.44 0.09 -6.76
N ALA A 109 7.45 1.41 -7.05
CA ALA A 109 8.66 2.15 -7.39
C ALA A 109 9.69 2.17 -6.25
N LYS A 110 9.23 2.16 -5.00
CA LYS A 110 10.08 2.12 -3.80
C LYS A 110 10.85 0.82 -3.67
N PHE A 111 10.20 -0.32 -3.90
CA PHE A 111 10.82 -1.65 -3.73
C PHE A 111 11.45 -2.21 -5.02
N TYR A 112 11.11 -1.63 -6.17
CA TYR A 112 11.61 -2.06 -7.47
C TYR A 112 13.15 -2.14 -7.56
N PRO A 113 13.92 -1.14 -7.08
CA PRO A 113 15.37 -1.15 -7.19
C PRO A 113 16.03 -2.33 -6.47
N GLU A 114 15.48 -2.77 -5.33
CA GLU A 114 16.01 -3.89 -4.55
C GLU A 114 15.94 -5.21 -5.33
N GLN A 115 14.95 -5.35 -6.21
CA GLN A 115 14.74 -6.55 -7.04
C GLN A 115 15.31 -6.42 -8.45
N ASN A 116 15.88 -5.26 -8.82
CA ASN A 116 16.33 -4.92 -10.18
C ASN A 116 17.73 -4.29 -10.20
N ASN A 117 18.64 -4.76 -9.36
CA ASN A 117 20.04 -4.31 -9.34
C ASN A 117 20.20 -2.77 -9.23
N GLY A 118 19.35 -2.13 -8.44
CA GLY A 118 19.38 -0.67 -8.23
C GLY A 118 18.73 0.15 -9.35
N GLN A 119 18.21 -0.49 -10.40
CA GLN A 119 17.50 0.23 -11.47
C GLN A 119 16.18 0.81 -10.98
N THR A 120 15.83 2.00 -11.44
CA THR A 120 14.55 2.64 -11.13
C THR A 120 13.43 2.12 -12.01
N LEU A 121 12.20 2.06 -11.47
CA LEU A 121 11.02 1.68 -12.23
C LEU A 121 10.74 2.71 -13.34
N LYS A 122 10.54 2.26 -14.57
CA LYS A 122 10.07 3.12 -15.66
C LYS A 122 8.60 3.48 -15.47
N ILE A 123 8.27 4.76 -15.40
CA ILE A 123 6.89 5.26 -15.25
C ILE A 123 6.57 6.15 -16.43
N CYS A 124 5.49 5.80 -17.17
CA CYS A 124 4.97 6.59 -18.28
C CYS A 124 3.68 7.29 -17.89
N LYS A 125 3.58 8.58 -18.14
CA LYS A 125 2.36 9.38 -17.93
C LYS A 125 1.71 9.67 -19.27
N VAL A 126 0.42 9.36 -19.42
CA VAL A 126 -0.35 9.59 -20.63
C VAL A 126 -1.65 10.33 -20.35
N ASN A 127 -2.09 11.12 -21.31
CA ASN A 127 -3.29 11.96 -21.22
C ASN A 127 -4.48 11.31 -21.96
N GLU A 128 -4.78 10.07 -21.62
CA GLU A 128 -5.85 9.28 -22.23
C GLU A 128 -6.78 8.70 -21.16
N LYS A 129 -8.10 8.72 -21.39
CA LYS A 129 -9.09 8.21 -20.42
C LYS A 129 -9.03 6.69 -20.26
N THR A 130 -8.63 5.96 -21.29
CA THR A 130 -8.54 4.50 -21.25
C THR A 130 -7.17 4.03 -21.72
N LEU A 131 -6.60 3.07 -21.00
CA LEU A 131 -5.29 2.51 -21.27
C LEU A 131 -5.33 1.14 -21.97
N LYS A 132 -6.48 0.74 -22.52
CA LYS A 132 -6.63 -0.56 -23.22
C LYS A 132 -5.62 -0.75 -24.34
N ASN A 133 -5.29 0.32 -25.06
CA ASN A 133 -4.33 0.30 -26.18
C ASN A 133 -2.88 0.10 -25.73
N TYR A 134 -2.60 0.29 -24.43
CA TYR A 134 -1.26 0.10 -23.84
C TYR A 134 -1.04 -1.32 -23.32
N VAL A 135 -2.05 -2.19 -23.38
CA VAL A 135 -1.96 -3.55 -22.86
C VAL A 135 -1.42 -4.50 -23.93
N THR A 136 -0.30 -5.14 -23.65
CA THR A 136 0.23 -6.23 -24.47
C THR A 136 -0.33 -7.56 -24.01
N GLY A 137 -1.02 -8.25 -24.90
CA GLY A 137 -1.66 -9.53 -24.59
C GLY A 137 -0.71 -10.74 -24.69
N LYS A 138 -1.15 -11.88 -24.17
CA LYS A 138 -0.39 -13.15 -24.24
C LYS A 138 -0.01 -13.55 -25.65
N LYS A 139 -0.88 -13.31 -26.64
CA LYS A 139 -0.63 -13.69 -28.04
C LYS A 139 0.51 -12.87 -28.63
N GLU A 140 0.56 -11.57 -28.31
CA GLU A 140 1.62 -10.67 -28.78
C GLU A 140 2.95 -11.04 -28.14
N LYS A 141 2.99 -11.27 -26.83
CA LYS A 141 4.19 -11.74 -26.09
C LYS A 141 4.72 -13.10 -26.56
N LYS A 142 3.84 -14.01 -27.03
CA LYS A 142 4.26 -15.30 -27.60
C LYS A 142 4.98 -15.14 -28.95
N LYS A 143 4.64 -14.09 -29.71
CA LYS A 143 5.30 -13.81 -31.01
C LYS A 143 6.64 -13.12 -30.81
N ASP A 144 6.69 -12.16 -29.89
CA ASP A 144 7.89 -11.43 -29.49
C ASP A 144 7.85 -11.18 -27.99
N LYS A 145 8.75 -11.81 -27.25
CA LYS A 145 8.84 -11.68 -25.79
C LYS A 145 9.18 -10.25 -25.37
N ASN A 146 9.98 -9.56 -26.15
CA ASN A 146 10.41 -8.18 -25.88
C ASN A 146 9.37 -7.13 -26.29
N TYR A 147 8.30 -7.53 -26.98
CA TYR A 147 7.28 -6.59 -27.42
C TYR A 147 6.53 -5.98 -26.24
N SER A 148 6.44 -4.67 -26.23
CA SER A 148 5.70 -3.89 -25.22
C SER A 148 5.01 -2.71 -25.87
N LYS A 149 3.80 -2.42 -25.44
CA LYS A 149 3.04 -1.22 -25.81
C LYS A 149 3.32 -0.04 -24.89
N MET A 150 4.27 -0.16 -23.98
CA MET A 150 4.72 0.96 -23.16
C MET A 150 5.34 2.04 -24.04
N ASN A 151 4.86 3.26 -23.92
CA ASN A 151 5.39 4.38 -24.71
C ASN A 151 6.52 5.08 -23.95
N GLU A 152 7.76 4.70 -24.23
CA GLU A 152 8.94 5.23 -23.54
C GLU A 152 9.20 6.73 -23.84
N SER A 153 8.59 7.33 -24.88
CA SER A 153 8.65 8.79 -25.09
C SER A 153 7.85 9.59 -24.06
N LYS A 154 7.04 8.91 -23.26
CA LYS A 154 6.19 9.47 -22.17
C LYS A 154 6.73 9.13 -20.77
N LEU A 155 8.00 8.74 -20.69
CA LEU A 155 8.67 8.53 -19.39
C LEU A 155 8.71 9.83 -18.60
N ILE A 156 8.47 9.69 -17.30
CA ILE A 156 8.64 10.76 -16.31
C ILE A 156 9.74 10.37 -15.33
N ASP A 157 10.31 11.36 -14.66
CA ASP A 157 11.27 11.08 -13.59
C ASP A 157 10.56 10.39 -12.42
N THR A 158 11.07 9.22 -12.05
CA THR A 158 10.50 8.43 -10.95
C THR A 158 10.68 9.12 -9.60
N LYS A 159 11.75 9.88 -9.40
CA LYS A 159 11.97 10.65 -8.17
C LYS A 159 10.96 11.78 -8.07
N GLU A 160 10.78 12.55 -9.16
CA GLU A 160 9.75 13.58 -9.25
C GLU A 160 8.35 13.02 -9.01
N PHE A 161 8.03 11.84 -9.60
CA PHE A 161 6.77 11.16 -9.33
C PHE A 161 6.58 10.83 -7.84
N LEU A 162 7.62 10.30 -7.18
CA LEU A 162 7.57 9.95 -5.76
C LEU A 162 7.43 11.19 -4.89
N GLU A 163 8.14 12.29 -5.19
CA GLU A 163 8.05 13.56 -4.48
C GLU A 163 6.65 14.17 -4.61
N ASN A 164 6.11 14.25 -5.82
CA ASN A 164 4.77 14.79 -6.09
C ASN A 164 3.64 13.94 -5.49
N ASN A 165 3.88 12.67 -5.23
CA ASN A 165 2.93 11.75 -4.62
C ASN A 165 3.31 11.38 -3.19
N SER A 166 4.24 12.07 -2.56
CA SER A 166 4.64 11.86 -1.16
C SER A 166 3.63 12.38 -0.14
N ASP A 167 2.48 12.94 -0.57
CA ASP A 167 1.45 13.44 0.35
C ASP A 167 0.85 12.36 1.25
N PHE A 168 0.86 11.10 0.82
CA PHE A 168 0.56 10.02 1.75
C PHE A 168 1.70 9.84 2.79
N GLU A 169 2.97 10.01 2.43
CA GLU A 169 4.07 10.11 3.40
C GLU A 169 3.99 11.39 4.23
N LYS A 170 3.62 12.53 3.61
CA LYS A 170 3.44 13.81 4.32
C LYS A 170 2.25 13.80 5.26
N ARG A 171 1.14 13.18 4.91
CA ARG A 171 0.00 12.99 5.83
C ARG A 171 0.41 12.22 7.09
N PHE A 172 1.42 11.37 6.99
CA PHE A 172 2.01 10.69 8.14
C PHE A 172 3.19 11.45 8.74
N ARG A 173 4.02 12.17 7.96
CA ARG A 173 5.07 13.05 8.47
C ARG A 173 4.50 14.25 9.23
N THR A 174 3.41 14.86 8.78
CA THR A 174 2.72 15.90 9.56
C THR A 174 2.13 15.37 10.86
N SER A 175 1.89 14.06 10.98
CA SER A 175 1.64 13.44 12.28
C SER A 175 2.93 13.23 13.10
N SER A 176 4.09 13.15 12.47
CA SER A 176 5.38 12.86 13.13
C SER A 176 6.31 14.07 13.22
N SER A 177 6.14 15.09 12.39
CA SER A 177 6.99 16.28 12.32
C SER A 177 6.29 17.57 12.73
N ILE A 178 5.22 17.49 13.52
CA ILE A 178 4.87 18.63 14.36
C ILE A 178 5.87 18.63 15.53
N ASN A 179 6.99 19.26 15.19
CA ASN A 179 7.89 19.98 16.07
C ASN A 179 8.41 19.28 17.32
N MET A 180 9.65 18.88 17.22
CA MET A 180 10.65 19.27 18.20
C MET A 180 10.74 20.82 18.27
N LEU A 181 9.70 21.50 18.62
CA LEU A 181 9.69 22.88 19.09
C LEU A 181 8.60 22.93 20.16
N ASP A 182 9.10 23.22 21.37
CA ASP A 182 8.39 23.33 22.61
C ASP A 182 8.09 22.00 23.32
N GLU A 183 9.06 21.58 24.11
CA GLU A 183 8.84 20.84 25.34
C GLU A 183 7.99 21.73 26.29
N GLU A 184 6.71 21.89 25.98
CA GLU A 184 5.75 22.23 27.02
C GLU A 184 5.70 21.05 27.97
N LYS A 185 6.24 21.26 29.18
CA LYS A 185 6.15 20.34 30.31
C LYS A 185 4.73 19.78 30.38
N ILE A 186 4.63 18.49 30.17
CA ILE A 186 3.42 17.72 30.47
C ILE A 186 3.19 17.92 31.97
N PRO A 187 2.05 18.48 32.40
CA PRO A 187 1.73 18.49 33.81
C PRO A 187 1.71 17.05 34.29
N ASP A 188 2.39 16.80 35.40
CA ASP A 188 2.40 15.54 36.15
C ASP A 188 0.98 15.22 36.66
N GLU A 189 0.10 14.81 35.75
CA GLU A 189 -1.16 14.17 36.13
C GLU A 189 -0.89 12.68 36.25
N ASN A 190 -0.87 12.26 37.51
CA ASN A 190 -0.69 10.91 38.02
C ASN A 190 -1.46 9.86 37.14
N PRO A 191 -0.81 8.87 36.51
CA PRO A 191 -1.46 7.92 35.61
C PRO A 191 -2.32 6.86 36.32
N ALA A 192 -2.59 7.02 37.61
CA ALA A 192 -3.14 5.99 38.49
C ALA A 192 -4.66 5.76 38.41
N LYS A 193 -5.39 6.30 37.41
CA LYS A 193 -6.85 6.06 37.25
C LYS A 193 -7.28 5.85 35.80
N ILE A 194 -6.57 5.04 35.04
CA ILE A 194 -7.08 4.60 33.76
C ILE A 194 -7.53 3.15 33.92
N ASN A 195 -8.83 2.96 34.13
CA ASN A 195 -9.45 1.65 34.13
C ASN A 195 -9.23 0.99 32.74
N SER A 196 -8.93 -0.30 32.76
CA SER A 196 -8.63 -1.17 31.64
C SER A 196 -9.35 -0.81 30.34
N ALA A 197 -8.57 -0.47 29.30
CA ALA A 197 -9.08 -0.27 27.95
C ALA A 197 -9.53 -1.62 27.38
N LEU A 198 -10.83 -1.77 27.11
CA LEU A 198 -11.37 -2.92 26.39
C LEU A 198 -11.08 -2.75 24.90
N ILE A 199 -10.11 -3.51 24.39
CA ILE A 199 -9.86 -3.60 22.95
C ILE A 199 -10.77 -4.69 22.40
N PHE A 200 -11.85 -4.29 21.71
CA PHE A 200 -12.69 -5.22 20.99
C PHE A 200 -11.99 -5.66 19.72
N SER A 201 -11.42 -6.86 19.70
CA SER A 201 -11.20 -7.58 18.46
C SER A 201 -12.49 -8.32 18.09
N LYS A 202 -12.84 -8.39 16.81
CA LYS A 202 -14.02 -9.09 16.30
C LYS A 202 -14.05 -10.59 16.58
N ASP A 203 -12.94 -11.12 17.03
CA ASP A 203 -12.82 -12.51 17.47
C ASP A 203 -12.62 -12.49 18.99
N ASN A 204 -13.60 -12.99 19.73
CA ASN A 204 -13.72 -13.06 21.19
C ASN A 204 -12.53 -13.72 21.93
N LYS A 205 -11.29 -13.40 21.57
CA LYS A 205 -10.09 -13.70 22.34
C LYS A 205 -9.61 -12.42 22.99
N ILE A 206 -9.96 -12.25 24.25
CA ILE A 206 -9.35 -11.27 25.15
C ILE A 206 -7.87 -11.69 25.28
N THR A 207 -7.00 -11.06 24.51
CA THR A 207 -5.58 -11.06 24.83
C THR A 207 -5.42 -10.03 25.96
N ASN A 208 -4.80 -10.41 27.06
CA ASN A 208 -4.44 -9.51 28.15
C ASN A 208 -3.38 -8.52 27.62
N VAL A 209 -3.86 -7.41 27.05
CA VAL A 209 -3.03 -6.31 26.58
C VAL A 209 -3.12 -5.24 27.66
N SER A 210 -2.00 -4.94 28.28
CA SER A 210 -1.88 -3.86 29.28
C SER A 210 -1.69 -2.50 28.58
N LEU A 211 -2.03 -1.41 29.25
CA LEU A 211 -1.72 -0.07 28.77
C LEU A 211 -0.21 0.18 28.66
N GLU A 212 0.59 -0.53 29.43
CA GLU A 212 2.05 -0.52 29.38
C GLU A 212 2.63 -1.05 28.06
N ASP A 213 1.85 -1.86 27.32
CA ASP A 213 2.22 -2.35 26.00
C ASP A 213 2.14 -1.27 24.91
N PHE A 214 1.58 -0.08 25.26
CA PHE A 214 1.39 1.02 24.33
C PHE A 214 2.25 2.23 24.73
N LYS A 215 3.03 2.70 23.78
CA LYS A 215 3.69 4.01 23.90
C LYS A 215 2.76 5.09 23.34
N VAL A 216 2.25 5.97 24.19
CA VAL A 216 1.45 7.13 23.77
C VAL A 216 2.37 8.08 22.99
N LEU A 217 1.95 8.45 21.78
CA LEU A 217 2.71 9.34 20.89
C LEU A 217 2.09 10.73 20.87
N LYS A 218 0.75 10.82 20.81
CA LYS A 218 0.06 12.11 20.67
C LYS A 218 -1.42 12.01 21.02
N ILE A 219 -1.99 13.10 21.51
CA ILE A 219 -3.44 13.31 21.59
C ILE A 219 -3.93 13.77 20.22
N LEU A 220 -4.88 13.04 19.63
CA LEU A 220 -5.48 13.38 18.34
C LEU A 220 -6.72 14.25 18.45
N GLY A 221 -7.39 14.20 19.61
CA GLY A 221 -8.58 14.98 19.89
C GLY A 221 -9.04 14.88 21.34
N ARG A 222 -9.76 15.91 21.79
CA ARG A 222 -10.45 15.96 23.08
C ARG A 222 -11.91 16.29 22.80
N GLY A 223 -12.82 15.59 23.45
CA GLY A 223 -14.25 15.84 23.37
C GLY A 223 -14.95 15.62 24.72
N ALA A 224 -16.24 15.89 24.76
CA ALA A 224 -17.05 15.71 25.97
C ALA A 224 -17.04 14.27 26.54
N PHE A 225 -16.71 13.30 25.69
CA PHE A 225 -16.72 11.86 26.03
C PHE A 225 -15.31 11.28 26.22
N GLY A 226 -14.25 12.11 26.24
CA GLY A 226 -12.89 11.63 26.48
C GLY A 226 -11.85 12.12 25.48
N LYS A 227 -10.71 11.48 25.51
CA LYS A 227 -9.53 11.83 24.71
C LYS A 227 -9.19 10.69 23.74
N VAL A 228 -8.77 11.02 22.52
CA VAL A 228 -8.30 10.07 21.51
C VAL A 228 -6.78 10.20 21.40
N TYR A 229 -6.09 9.09 21.54
CA TYR A 229 -4.64 9.04 21.49
C TYR A 229 -4.15 8.26 20.27
N LEU A 230 -3.05 8.73 19.70
CA LEU A 230 -2.22 7.92 18.83
C LEU A 230 -1.21 7.20 19.71
N VAL A 231 -1.20 5.88 19.63
CA VAL A 231 -0.27 5.06 20.42
C VAL A 231 0.49 4.10 19.51
N LYS A 232 1.67 3.70 19.95
CA LYS A 232 2.48 2.67 19.31
C LYS A 232 2.40 1.40 20.17
N PHE A 233 1.97 0.31 19.54
CA PHE A 233 1.97 -1.02 20.14
C PHE A 233 3.02 -1.87 19.43
N ASN A 234 4.08 -2.25 20.13
CA ASN A 234 5.23 -2.96 19.57
C ASN A 234 5.79 -2.22 18.33
N ARG A 235 5.56 -2.76 17.13
CA ARG A 235 5.98 -2.16 15.85
C ARG A 235 4.84 -1.52 15.06
N PHE A 236 3.61 -1.53 15.61
CA PHE A 236 2.41 -1.05 14.91
C PHE A 236 1.89 0.25 15.51
N PHE A 237 1.36 1.14 14.67
CA PHE A 237 0.62 2.32 15.11
C PHE A 237 -0.86 1.98 15.22
N ILE A 238 -1.45 2.27 16.37
CA ILE A 238 -2.87 2.02 16.63
C ILE A 238 -3.51 3.34 17.10
N LYS A 239 -4.69 3.63 16.57
CA LYS A 239 -5.53 4.71 17.07
C LYS A 239 -6.42 4.15 18.17
N ILE A 240 -6.24 4.61 19.38
CA ILE A 240 -7.06 4.19 20.54
C ILE A 240 -8.00 5.32 20.94
N TYR A 241 -9.27 4.95 21.12
CA TYR A 241 -10.30 5.81 21.70
C TYR A 241 -10.40 5.45 23.18
N MET A 242 -10.14 6.39 24.08
CA MET A 242 -10.38 6.23 25.50
C MET A 242 -11.55 7.12 25.89
N PHE A 243 -12.54 6.53 26.53
CA PHE A 243 -13.69 7.21 27.12
C PHE A 243 -13.37 7.40 28.62
N SER A 244 -13.58 8.61 29.13
CA SER A 244 -13.45 8.95 30.55
C SER A 244 -14.83 8.98 31.20
#